data_8b75f636d2e5f77b359a5818c54f9dd5
#
_entry.id   8b75f636d2e5f77b359a5818c54f9dd5
#
_cell.length_a   1.000
_cell.length_b   1.000
_cell.length_c   1.000
_cell.angle_alpha   90.00
_cell.angle_beta   90.00
_cell.angle_gamma   90.00
#
_symmetry.space_group_name_H-M   'P 1'
#
loop_
_entity.id
_entity.type
_entity.pdbx_description
1 polymer ?
#
loop_
_entity_poly.entity_id
_entity_poly.type
_entity_poly.pdbx_seq_one_letter_code
_entity_poly.pdbx_strand_id
1 'polypeptide(L)'
;MPDAGALARGVVAALLAGGVRDVVLAPGSRSAPLALVLWAADRDGRLRLHVRIDERGAGFLALGVAKASGRPVAVVTTSGTAVANLHPAVLEAWHSHVPLVVVSADRPGALRWTGANQTTHQQDLFAAHVRAATTLTDAADASFEVGRLLVAATGARSRLPGPVHLDVELADPLVPDLTELGAPLPEVAVTAVPAADVGTTLELGAGVATVVVAGDAPPAVGRLWAARAAAAAVPLLAEPSSNARSGPAALGTYRLLLGGDLAADVGRVVVVGHPTLSRPVLRLLSRRDVELVVVTPHASWADPGRAADVVVDDAVLPEPGPAERAWSERWRAAEAAARARVDALLDGWPGLTGPEVARTVLAALGPDDALLVGSSNPVRDLDLAPVGPTAPAVYANRGLAGIDGLVSTAVGVAWGSGSPVTALLGDLTLLHDANALVVGPLEPRPDVRLVVVNDDGGSIFATLEQGGTSYAEPFERVFGTPQGVGIEALAAAGGVPHRRVTTTAELQAALADPPRGLEVIEVVVDRARRRALDEALRAPG
;
A
#
# COMPACT_ATOMS: atom_id res chain seq x y z
N MET A 1 -38.79 16.15 8.13
CA MET A 1 -37.34 15.91 8.14
C MET A 1 -37.09 14.72 7.23
N PRO A 2 -36.00 14.67 6.51
CA PRO A 2 -35.72 13.53 5.63
C PRO A 2 -35.67 12.23 6.47
N ASP A 3 -36.23 11.17 5.92
CA ASP A 3 -36.26 9.83 6.51
C ASP A 3 -34.82 9.24 6.44
N ALA A 4 -34.23 8.98 7.61
CA ALA A 4 -32.86 8.45 7.71
C ALA A 4 -32.74 7.05 7.07
N GLY A 5 -33.79 6.24 7.12
CA GLY A 5 -33.86 4.94 6.45
C GLY A 5 -33.85 5.06 4.93
N ALA A 6 -34.68 5.93 4.39
CA ALA A 6 -34.74 6.20 2.96
C ALA A 6 -33.40 6.75 2.44
N LEU A 7 -32.77 7.67 3.19
CA LEU A 7 -31.47 8.23 2.85
C LEU A 7 -30.37 7.15 2.83
N ALA A 8 -30.31 6.31 3.86
CA ALA A 8 -29.36 5.20 3.92
C ALA A 8 -29.55 4.21 2.76
N ARG A 9 -30.79 3.88 2.41
CA ARG A 9 -31.13 3.00 1.28
C ARG A 9 -30.69 3.59 -0.06
N GLY A 10 -30.90 4.89 -0.25
CA GLY A 10 -30.41 5.62 -1.44
C GLY A 10 -28.90 5.58 -1.57
N VAL A 11 -28.17 5.86 -0.48
CA VAL A 11 -26.69 5.80 -0.44
C VAL A 11 -26.18 4.40 -0.78
N VAL A 12 -26.69 3.34 -0.10
CA VAL A 12 -26.22 1.97 -0.33
C VAL A 12 -26.56 1.50 -1.75
N ALA A 13 -27.74 1.83 -2.26
CA ALA A 13 -28.12 1.54 -3.65
C ALA A 13 -27.16 2.18 -4.66
N ALA A 14 -26.81 3.45 -4.46
CA ALA A 14 -25.90 4.19 -5.35
C ALA A 14 -24.46 3.68 -5.27
N LEU A 15 -23.96 3.32 -4.06
CA LEU A 15 -22.65 2.67 -3.90
C LEU A 15 -22.58 1.35 -4.68
N LEU A 16 -23.60 0.50 -4.55
CA LEU A 16 -23.69 -0.78 -5.28
C LEU A 16 -23.74 -0.58 -6.79
N ALA A 17 -24.55 0.37 -7.27
CA ALA A 17 -24.67 0.70 -8.69
C ALA A 17 -23.34 1.23 -9.27
N GLY A 18 -22.55 1.95 -8.46
CA GLY A 18 -21.24 2.47 -8.83
C GLY A 18 -20.09 1.48 -8.66
N GLY A 19 -20.38 0.20 -8.38
CA GLY A 19 -19.38 -0.88 -8.38
C GLY A 19 -18.71 -1.16 -7.03
N VAL A 20 -19.14 -0.52 -5.93
CA VAL A 20 -18.71 -0.88 -4.58
C VAL A 20 -19.21 -2.29 -4.25
N ARG A 21 -18.31 -3.16 -3.83
CA ARG A 21 -18.61 -4.55 -3.47
C ARG A 21 -18.10 -4.92 -2.09
N ASP A 22 -17.29 -4.07 -1.50
CA ASP A 22 -16.73 -4.22 -0.16
C ASP A 22 -16.96 -2.93 0.62
N VAL A 23 -17.44 -3.07 1.85
CA VAL A 23 -17.67 -1.96 2.76
C VAL A 23 -17.08 -2.31 4.13
N VAL A 24 -16.27 -1.42 4.67
CA VAL A 24 -15.77 -1.53 6.05
C VAL A 24 -16.58 -0.60 6.94
N LEU A 25 -17.13 -1.13 8.03
CA LEU A 25 -17.97 -0.39 8.95
C LEU A 25 -17.31 -0.32 10.33
N ALA A 26 -17.17 0.89 10.86
CA ALA A 26 -16.94 1.10 12.29
C ALA A 26 -18.28 1.43 12.97
N PRO A 27 -18.68 0.67 14.00
CA PRO A 27 -20.02 0.80 14.60
C PRO A 27 -20.19 2.13 15.34
N GLY A 28 -21.40 2.70 15.25
CA GLY A 28 -21.77 3.89 15.99
C GLY A 28 -23.25 4.22 15.87
N SER A 29 -23.79 4.99 16.82
CA SER A 29 -25.23 5.27 16.88
C SER A 29 -25.73 6.07 15.68
N ARG A 30 -25.00 7.12 15.28
CA ARG A 30 -25.46 8.00 14.17
C ARG A 30 -25.43 7.29 12.82
N SER A 31 -24.52 6.32 12.65
CA SER A 31 -24.46 5.50 11.42
C SER A 31 -25.41 4.30 11.42
N ALA A 32 -26.26 4.12 12.43
CA ALA A 32 -27.16 2.96 12.54
C ALA A 32 -28.03 2.73 11.28
N PRO A 33 -28.65 3.75 10.64
CA PRO A 33 -29.41 3.54 9.41
C PRO A 33 -28.56 2.93 8.29
N LEU A 34 -27.36 3.44 8.08
CA LEU A 34 -26.42 2.91 7.09
C LEU A 34 -25.98 1.48 7.45
N ALA A 35 -25.64 1.24 8.71
CA ALA A 35 -25.18 -0.07 9.18
C ALA A 35 -26.21 -1.17 8.97
N LEU A 36 -27.47 -0.89 9.25
CA LEU A 36 -28.58 -1.86 9.10
C LEU A 36 -28.85 -2.16 7.62
N VAL A 37 -28.84 -1.16 6.75
CA VAL A 37 -29.04 -1.37 5.30
C VAL A 37 -27.85 -2.11 4.69
N LEU A 38 -26.61 -1.81 5.11
CA LEU A 38 -25.41 -2.53 4.69
C LEU A 38 -25.44 -3.99 5.14
N TRP A 39 -25.84 -4.25 6.37
CA TRP A 39 -26.02 -5.62 6.87
C TRP A 39 -27.06 -6.40 6.05
N ALA A 40 -28.18 -5.78 5.69
CA ALA A 40 -29.18 -6.42 4.84
C ALA A 40 -28.62 -6.74 3.44
N ALA A 41 -27.85 -5.81 2.85
CA ALA A 41 -27.22 -6.00 1.55
C ALA A 41 -26.14 -7.09 1.57
N ASP A 42 -25.38 -7.24 2.67
CA ASP A 42 -24.40 -8.31 2.88
C ASP A 42 -25.11 -9.67 3.01
N ARG A 43 -26.14 -9.77 3.87
CA ARG A 43 -26.97 -10.97 4.01
C ARG A 43 -27.54 -11.46 2.67
N ASP A 44 -27.93 -10.51 1.80
CA ASP A 44 -28.47 -10.79 0.48
C ASP A 44 -27.38 -11.04 -0.59
N GLY A 45 -26.10 -11.09 -0.19
CA GLY A 45 -24.94 -11.37 -1.06
C GLY A 45 -24.61 -10.29 -2.09
N ARG A 46 -25.09 -9.06 -1.90
CA ARG A 46 -24.92 -7.93 -2.84
C ARG A 46 -23.57 -7.22 -2.65
N LEU A 47 -23.04 -7.25 -1.43
CA LEU A 47 -21.71 -6.76 -1.06
C LEU A 47 -21.10 -7.66 0.03
N ARG A 48 -19.88 -7.37 0.45
CA ARG A 48 -19.25 -7.95 1.65
C ARG A 48 -19.09 -6.84 2.68
N LEU A 49 -19.64 -7.07 3.88
CA LEU A 49 -19.52 -6.14 5.00
C LEU A 49 -18.45 -6.63 5.97
N HIS A 50 -17.51 -5.75 6.31
CA HIS A 50 -16.42 -6.01 7.24
C HIS A 50 -16.54 -5.07 8.42
N VAL A 51 -16.74 -5.60 9.64
CA VAL A 51 -16.89 -4.76 10.83
C VAL A 51 -15.58 -4.67 11.60
N ARG A 52 -15.18 -3.45 11.95
CA ARG A 52 -13.98 -3.15 12.77
C ARG A 52 -14.29 -2.09 13.80
N ILE A 53 -13.71 -2.24 14.99
CA ILE A 53 -13.96 -1.31 16.11
C ILE A 53 -13.03 -0.10 16.12
N ASP A 54 -11.86 -0.17 15.46
CA ASP A 54 -10.89 0.90 15.32
C ASP A 54 -11.01 1.53 13.93
N GLU A 55 -11.42 2.77 13.85
CA GLU A 55 -11.66 3.47 12.59
C GLU A 55 -10.38 3.66 11.78
N ARG A 56 -9.24 3.88 12.43
CA ARG A 56 -7.95 3.96 11.73
C ARG A 56 -7.64 2.63 11.02
N GLY A 57 -7.74 1.52 11.73
CA GLY A 57 -7.59 0.19 11.18
C GLY A 57 -8.63 -0.10 10.09
N ALA A 58 -9.89 0.33 10.28
CA ALA A 58 -10.96 0.20 9.28
C ALA A 58 -10.60 0.93 7.98
N GLY A 59 -10.06 2.14 8.06
CA GLY A 59 -9.61 2.91 6.90
C GLY A 59 -8.49 2.22 6.12
N PHE A 60 -7.49 1.69 6.81
CA PHE A 60 -6.38 0.96 6.18
C PHE A 60 -6.79 -0.41 5.64
N LEU A 61 -7.76 -1.08 6.26
CA LEU A 61 -8.34 -2.29 5.72
C LEU A 61 -9.06 -2.00 4.39
N ALA A 62 -9.90 -0.96 4.36
CA ALA A 62 -10.58 -0.53 3.13
C ALA A 62 -9.57 -0.14 2.03
N LEU A 63 -8.49 0.56 2.40
CA LEU A 63 -7.36 0.87 1.51
C LEU A 63 -6.74 -0.40 0.90
N GLY A 64 -6.47 -1.41 1.73
CA GLY A 64 -5.91 -2.69 1.29
C GLY A 64 -6.81 -3.44 0.30
N VAL A 65 -8.11 -3.50 0.60
CA VAL A 65 -9.11 -4.10 -0.32
C VAL A 65 -9.14 -3.34 -1.64
N ALA A 66 -9.19 -2.00 -1.61
CA ALA A 66 -9.25 -1.18 -2.82
C ALA A 66 -7.96 -1.30 -3.65
N LYS A 67 -6.80 -1.31 -3.01
CA LYS A 67 -5.49 -1.46 -3.66
C LYS A 67 -5.35 -2.80 -4.39
N ALA A 68 -5.81 -3.89 -3.77
CA ALA A 68 -5.69 -5.23 -4.34
C ALA A 68 -6.78 -5.55 -5.38
N SER A 69 -8.01 -5.07 -5.17
CA SER A 69 -9.12 -5.33 -6.08
C SER A 69 -9.19 -4.36 -7.26
N GLY A 70 -8.56 -3.18 -7.17
CA GLY A 70 -8.68 -2.10 -8.15
C GLY A 70 -10.06 -1.45 -8.20
N ARG A 71 -10.95 -1.73 -7.23
CA ARG A 71 -12.33 -1.24 -7.17
C ARG A 71 -12.49 -0.19 -6.07
N PRO A 72 -13.48 0.72 -6.17
CA PRO A 72 -13.82 1.60 -5.07
C PRO A 72 -14.35 0.79 -3.87
N VAL A 73 -13.85 1.13 -2.68
CA VAL A 73 -14.23 0.51 -1.40
C VAL A 73 -14.70 1.60 -0.46
N ALA A 74 -15.83 1.37 0.21
CA ALA A 74 -16.37 2.32 1.17
C ALA A 74 -15.91 2.00 2.60
N VAL A 75 -15.63 3.05 3.38
CA VAL A 75 -15.46 2.96 4.84
C VAL A 75 -16.50 3.86 5.50
N VAL A 76 -17.30 3.27 6.39
CA VAL A 76 -18.44 3.93 7.03
C VAL A 76 -18.16 4.11 8.51
N THR A 77 -18.33 5.33 9.02
CA THR A 77 -18.15 5.66 10.44
C THR A 77 -19.32 6.49 10.96
N THR A 78 -19.42 6.53 12.29
CA THR A 78 -20.24 7.52 12.99
C THR A 78 -19.59 8.91 12.92
N SER A 79 -20.15 9.90 13.58
CA SER A 79 -19.66 11.28 13.60
C SER A 79 -18.51 11.54 14.57
N GLY A 80 -17.88 12.68 14.47
CA GLY A 80 -16.88 13.17 15.42
C GLY A 80 -15.49 12.61 15.19
N THR A 81 -14.81 12.16 16.25
CA THR A 81 -13.44 11.65 16.17
C THR A 81 -13.30 10.38 15.33
N ALA A 82 -14.36 9.62 15.17
CA ALA A 82 -14.40 8.46 14.27
C ALA A 82 -13.99 8.82 12.84
N VAL A 83 -14.51 9.93 12.32
CA VAL A 83 -14.13 10.44 10.99
C VAL A 83 -12.67 10.89 10.95
N ALA A 84 -12.20 11.58 11.98
CA ALA A 84 -10.83 12.07 12.06
C ALA A 84 -9.80 10.94 12.06
N ASN A 85 -10.11 9.79 12.67
CA ASN A 85 -9.24 8.61 12.69
C ASN A 85 -8.99 8.00 11.29
N LEU A 86 -9.82 8.31 10.30
CA LEU A 86 -9.60 7.86 8.92
C LEU A 86 -8.51 8.65 8.18
N HIS A 87 -8.08 9.82 8.70
CA HIS A 87 -7.19 10.73 7.99
C HIS A 87 -5.88 10.07 7.50
N PRO A 88 -5.18 9.24 8.28
CA PRO A 88 -3.96 8.56 7.81
C PRO A 88 -4.21 7.70 6.56
N ALA A 89 -5.29 6.92 6.55
CA ALA A 89 -5.65 6.08 5.40
C ALA A 89 -6.07 6.92 4.18
N VAL A 90 -6.77 8.04 4.39
CA VAL A 90 -7.14 9.00 3.33
C VAL A 90 -5.89 9.62 2.71
N LEU A 91 -4.90 10.03 3.52
CA LEU A 91 -3.63 10.56 3.02
C LEU A 91 -2.88 9.52 2.18
N GLU A 92 -2.75 8.30 2.66
CA GLU A 92 -2.12 7.22 1.89
C GLU A 92 -2.88 6.94 0.57
N ALA A 93 -4.22 6.88 0.61
CA ALA A 93 -5.06 6.70 -0.58
C ALA A 93 -4.89 7.83 -1.60
N TRP A 94 -4.75 9.08 -1.13
CA TRP A 94 -4.52 10.25 -1.98
C TRP A 94 -3.21 10.14 -2.76
N HIS A 95 -2.13 9.80 -2.08
CA HIS A 95 -0.79 9.72 -2.67
C HIS A 95 -0.55 8.43 -3.47
N SER A 96 -1.33 7.37 -3.19
CA SER A 96 -1.27 6.09 -3.92
C SER A 96 -2.34 5.95 -5.00
N HIS A 97 -3.13 6.99 -5.27
CA HIS A 97 -4.21 6.95 -6.26
C HIS A 97 -5.24 5.82 -6.04
N VAL A 98 -5.56 5.50 -4.79
CA VAL A 98 -6.48 4.41 -4.42
C VAL A 98 -7.90 4.96 -4.24
N PRO A 99 -8.93 4.37 -4.89
CA PRO A 99 -10.32 4.85 -4.83
C PRO A 99 -10.98 4.47 -3.50
N LEU A 100 -10.75 5.24 -2.46
CA LEU A 100 -11.35 5.08 -1.13
C LEU A 100 -12.56 6.00 -0.98
N VAL A 101 -13.72 5.45 -0.57
CA VAL A 101 -14.95 6.21 -0.37
C VAL A 101 -15.23 6.33 1.13
N VAL A 102 -14.94 7.48 1.72
CA VAL A 102 -15.32 7.76 3.10
C VAL A 102 -16.79 8.14 3.14
N VAL A 103 -17.56 7.44 3.99
CA VAL A 103 -18.96 7.76 4.28
C VAL A 103 -19.10 8.03 5.76
N SER A 104 -19.19 9.29 6.14
CA SER A 104 -19.38 9.71 7.53
C SER A 104 -20.83 10.03 7.82
N ALA A 105 -21.37 9.47 8.90
CA ALA A 105 -22.66 9.88 9.41
C ALA A 105 -22.50 11.19 10.20
N ASP A 106 -23.35 12.17 9.94
CA ASP A 106 -23.37 13.44 10.67
C ASP A 106 -24.74 13.75 11.25
N ARG A 107 -24.76 14.70 12.15
CA ARG A 107 -25.99 15.30 12.68
C ARG A 107 -26.51 16.36 11.70
N PRO A 108 -27.83 16.61 11.71
CA PRO A 108 -28.40 17.70 10.91
C PRO A 108 -27.66 19.02 11.13
N GLY A 109 -27.46 19.78 10.06
CA GLY A 109 -26.71 21.04 10.06
C GLY A 109 -27.17 22.06 11.10
N ALA A 110 -28.43 22.03 11.50
CA ALA A 110 -28.99 22.88 12.56
C ALA A 110 -28.34 22.67 13.94
N LEU A 111 -27.68 21.51 14.16
CA LEU A 111 -26.98 21.20 15.41
C LEU A 111 -25.50 21.61 15.39
N ARG A 112 -24.96 22.05 14.25
CA ARG A 112 -23.58 22.52 14.18
C ARG A 112 -23.42 23.81 14.96
N TRP A 113 -22.28 23.97 15.62
CA TRP A 113 -21.92 25.15 16.43
C TRP A 113 -22.79 25.37 17.68
N THR A 114 -23.68 24.44 18.00
CA THR A 114 -24.55 24.53 19.20
C THR A 114 -23.93 23.90 20.44
N GLY A 115 -22.80 23.21 20.31
CA GLY A 115 -22.22 22.39 21.38
C GLY A 115 -22.93 21.04 21.55
N ALA A 116 -23.73 20.61 20.56
CA ALA A 116 -24.38 19.30 20.58
C ALA A 116 -23.34 18.17 20.68
N ASN A 117 -23.68 17.12 21.45
CA ASN A 117 -22.79 16.00 21.70
C ASN A 117 -22.29 15.36 20.39
N GLN A 118 -20.98 15.07 20.30
CA GLN A 118 -20.31 14.39 19.19
C GLN A 118 -20.58 15.07 17.82
N THR A 119 -20.67 16.39 17.80
CA THR A 119 -20.89 17.21 16.59
C THR A 119 -19.67 18.08 16.34
N THR A 120 -19.15 18.04 15.12
CA THR A 120 -18.02 18.85 14.69
C THR A 120 -18.21 19.29 13.24
N HIS A 121 -17.31 20.11 12.72
CA HIS A 121 -17.27 20.49 11.32
C HIS A 121 -16.51 19.41 10.54
N GLN A 122 -17.21 18.35 10.12
CA GLN A 122 -16.58 17.19 9.49
C GLN A 122 -16.56 17.21 7.97
N GLN A 123 -17.33 18.08 7.32
CA GLN A 123 -17.44 18.18 5.86
C GLN A 123 -16.08 18.47 5.18
N ASP A 124 -15.27 19.32 5.81
CA ASP A 124 -13.96 19.71 5.28
C ASP A 124 -12.79 19.04 6.02
N LEU A 125 -13.07 17.99 6.80
CA LEU A 125 -12.05 17.36 7.66
C LEU A 125 -10.84 16.85 6.86
N PHE A 126 -11.05 16.36 5.65
CA PHE A 126 -9.98 15.87 4.78
C PHE A 126 -9.46 16.95 3.81
N ALA A 127 -10.13 18.10 3.73
CA ALA A 127 -9.74 19.28 2.96
C ALA A 127 -9.17 18.96 1.55
N ALA A 128 -7.90 19.27 1.33
CA ALA A 128 -7.22 19.07 0.05
C ALA A 128 -6.87 17.61 -0.27
N HIS A 129 -7.13 16.67 0.65
CA HIS A 129 -6.71 15.27 0.49
C HIS A 129 -7.85 14.34 0.05
N VAL A 130 -8.90 14.89 -0.56
CA VAL A 130 -9.94 14.13 -1.25
C VAL A 130 -10.18 14.69 -2.64
N ARG A 131 -10.52 13.83 -3.61
CA ARG A 131 -10.81 14.25 -4.99
C ARG A 131 -12.11 15.04 -5.10
N ALA A 132 -13.06 14.74 -4.22
CA ALA A 132 -14.31 15.47 -4.06
C ALA A 132 -14.88 15.19 -2.67
N ALA A 133 -15.66 16.15 -2.16
CA ALA A 133 -16.45 15.98 -0.94
C ALA A 133 -17.84 16.57 -1.16
N THR A 134 -18.86 15.99 -0.53
CA THR A 134 -20.24 16.53 -0.52
C THR A 134 -20.95 16.14 0.76
N THR A 135 -21.95 16.95 1.12
CA THR A 135 -22.88 16.65 2.22
C THR A 135 -24.23 16.25 1.63
N LEU A 136 -24.74 15.11 2.03
CA LEU A 136 -26.03 14.58 1.59
C LEU A 136 -27.07 14.73 2.69
N THR A 137 -28.18 15.40 2.35
CA THR A 137 -29.28 15.70 3.28
C THR A 137 -30.62 15.15 2.81
N ASP A 138 -30.77 14.78 1.53
CA ASP A 138 -32.02 14.27 0.94
C ASP A 138 -31.75 12.96 0.16
N ALA A 139 -32.64 12.00 0.35
CA ALA A 139 -32.57 10.71 -0.34
C ALA A 139 -32.74 10.85 -1.88
N ALA A 140 -33.45 11.85 -2.34
CA ALA A 140 -33.64 12.10 -3.77
C ALA A 140 -32.33 12.44 -4.50
N ASP A 141 -31.36 13.03 -3.79
CA ASP A 141 -30.06 13.44 -4.33
C ASP A 141 -29.00 12.33 -4.24
N ALA A 142 -29.28 11.23 -3.53
CA ALA A 142 -28.29 10.18 -3.23
C ALA A 142 -27.65 9.60 -4.50
N SER A 143 -28.46 9.31 -5.53
CA SER A 143 -27.97 8.76 -6.80
C SER A 143 -26.99 9.72 -7.49
N PHE A 144 -27.31 10.99 -7.53
CA PHE A 144 -26.52 12.01 -8.19
C PHE A 144 -25.21 12.29 -7.43
N GLU A 145 -25.28 12.54 -6.12
CA GLU A 145 -24.12 12.91 -5.31
C GLU A 145 -23.13 11.74 -5.16
N VAL A 146 -23.62 10.54 -4.83
CA VAL A 146 -22.76 9.34 -4.74
C VAL A 146 -22.17 9.00 -6.11
N GLY A 147 -22.97 9.12 -7.18
CA GLY A 147 -22.47 8.88 -8.55
C GLY A 147 -21.31 9.81 -8.91
N ARG A 148 -21.41 11.11 -8.61
CA ARG A 148 -20.33 12.09 -8.84
C ARG A 148 -19.08 11.75 -8.02
N LEU A 149 -19.24 11.39 -6.75
CA LEU A 149 -18.12 10.98 -5.90
C LEU A 149 -17.43 9.74 -6.44
N LEU A 150 -18.17 8.72 -6.89
CA LEU A 150 -17.58 7.50 -7.44
C LEU A 150 -16.84 7.76 -8.76
N VAL A 151 -17.32 8.65 -9.60
CA VAL A 151 -16.60 9.12 -10.81
C VAL A 151 -15.28 9.81 -10.43
N ALA A 152 -15.29 10.64 -9.38
CA ALA A 152 -14.10 11.29 -8.88
C ALA A 152 -13.14 10.27 -8.22
N ALA A 153 -13.66 9.35 -7.40
CA ALA A 153 -12.87 8.33 -6.71
C ALA A 153 -12.11 7.42 -7.69
N THR A 154 -12.77 6.98 -8.73
CA THR A 154 -12.19 6.12 -9.78
C THR A 154 -11.30 6.88 -10.77
N GLY A 155 -11.36 8.21 -10.76
CA GLY A 155 -10.64 9.02 -11.76
C GLY A 155 -11.16 8.83 -13.19
N ALA A 156 -12.38 8.28 -13.38
CA ALA A 156 -12.91 7.92 -14.68
C ALA A 156 -12.95 9.09 -15.68
N ARG A 157 -13.03 10.33 -15.19
CA ARG A 157 -13.06 11.54 -16.03
C ARG A 157 -11.80 12.40 -15.87
N SER A 158 -11.13 12.32 -14.70
CA SER A 158 -9.96 13.16 -14.36
C SER A 158 -8.61 12.48 -14.59
N ARG A 159 -8.59 11.14 -14.76
CA ARG A 159 -7.36 10.33 -14.75
C ARG A 159 -6.57 10.46 -13.42
N LEU A 160 -7.24 10.86 -12.34
CA LEU A 160 -6.69 11.02 -11.00
C LEU A 160 -7.58 10.28 -9.99
N PRO A 161 -7.49 8.95 -9.89
CA PRO A 161 -8.19 8.22 -8.84
C PRO A 161 -7.70 8.64 -7.46
N GLY A 162 -8.52 8.40 -6.43
CA GLY A 162 -8.16 8.74 -5.06
C GLY A 162 -9.35 8.78 -4.12
N PRO A 163 -9.16 9.17 -2.86
CA PRO A 163 -10.23 9.18 -1.88
C PRO A 163 -11.27 10.28 -2.15
N VAL A 164 -12.51 10.01 -1.72
CA VAL A 164 -13.63 10.96 -1.71
C VAL A 164 -14.35 10.91 -0.37
N HIS A 165 -15.09 11.96 -0.04
CA HIS A 165 -15.82 12.05 1.22
C HIS A 165 -17.30 12.36 0.97
N LEU A 166 -18.19 11.48 1.46
CA LEU A 166 -19.62 11.65 1.57
C LEU A 166 -19.99 11.87 3.04
N ASP A 167 -20.40 13.07 3.40
CA ASP A 167 -20.93 13.37 4.72
C ASP A 167 -22.48 13.26 4.68
N VAL A 168 -23.06 12.37 5.50
CA VAL A 168 -24.49 12.04 5.45
C VAL A 168 -25.19 12.55 6.70
N GLU A 169 -26.05 13.58 6.55
CA GLU A 169 -26.84 14.11 7.66
C GLU A 169 -28.02 13.21 7.98
N LEU A 170 -27.99 12.55 9.12
CA LEU A 170 -29.03 11.62 9.58
C LEU A 170 -29.77 12.20 10.77
N ALA A 171 -31.07 12.44 10.61
CA ALA A 171 -31.98 12.91 11.65
C ALA A 171 -32.69 11.73 12.36
N ASP A 172 -33.08 11.94 13.62
CA ASP A 172 -33.89 10.97 14.33
C ASP A 172 -35.30 10.86 13.71
N PRO A 173 -35.94 9.65 13.70
CA PRO A 173 -35.48 8.38 14.26
C PRO A 173 -34.38 7.72 13.40
N LEU A 174 -33.33 7.15 14.05
CA LEU A 174 -32.19 6.53 13.36
C LEU A 174 -32.41 5.04 13.01
N VAL A 175 -33.36 4.39 13.66
CA VAL A 175 -33.62 2.98 13.40
C VAL A 175 -34.80 2.88 12.42
N PRO A 176 -34.56 2.39 11.19
CA PRO A 176 -35.62 2.17 10.23
C PRO A 176 -36.54 1.04 10.69
N ASP A 177 -37.78 1.01 10.17
CA ASP A 177 -38.68 -0.10 10.40
C ASP A 177 -38.06 -1.41 9.85
N LEU A 178 -38.16 -2.50 10.61
CA LEU A 178 -37.66 -3.81 10.20
C LEU A 178 -38.27 -4.31 8.87
N THR A 179 -39.50 -3.90 8.57
CA THR A 179 -40.16 -4.22 7.29
C THR A 179 -39.47 -3.53 6.11
N GLU A 180 -38.90 -2.34 6.31
CA GLU A 180 -38.18 -1.60 5.28
C GLU A 180 -36.80 -2.19 5.00
N LEU A 181 -36.15 -2.83 5.98
CA LEU A 181 -34.87 -3.50 5.79
C LEU A 181 -34.95 -4.68 4.81
N GLY A 182 -36.11 -5.33 4.72
CA GLY A 182 -36.35 -6.43 3.78
C GLY A 182 -36.83 -5.98 2.39
N ALA A 183 -37.15 -4.70 2.21
CA ALA A 183 -37.61 -4.21 0.94
C ALA A 183 -36.49 -4.07 -0.09
N PRO A 184 -36.73 -4.28 -1.40
CA PRO A 184 -35.73 -4.07 -2.44
C PRO A 184 -35.13 -2.66 -2.35
N LEU A 185 -33.79 -2.55 -2.55
CA LEU A 185 -33.17 -1.23 -2.68
C LEU A 185 -33.67 -0.51 -3.94
N PRO A 186 -33.72 0.83 -3.92
CA PRO A 186 -34.14 1.58 -5.11
C PRO A 186 -33.23 1.25 -6.30
N GLU A 187 -33.82 1.19 -7.49
CA GLU A 187 -33.03 1.10 -8.72
C GLU A 187 -32.31 2.42 -8.96
N VAL A 188 -31.00 2.35 -9.08
CA VAL A 188 -30.15 3.50 -9.34
C VAL A 188 -29.25 3.18 -10.52
N ALA A 189 -29.19 4.06 -11.48
CA ALA A 189 -28.26 4.00 -12.58
C ALA A 189 -27.14 5.04 -12.37
N VAL A 190 -25.95 4.59 -12.09
CA VAL A 190 -24.75 5.43 -12.13
C VAL A 190 -24.02 5.14 -13.45
N THR A 191 -24.17 6.04 -14.41
CA THR A 191 -23.49 5.90 -15.70
C THR A 191 -22.35 6.91 -15.77
N ALA A 192 -21.13 6.42 -15.71
CA ALA A 192 -19.94 7.21 -16.04
C ALA A 192 -19.27 6.59 -17.27
N VAL A 193 -19.29 7.32 -18.36
CA VAL A 193 -18.46 6.97 -19.52
C VAL A 193 -17.02 7.43 -19.21
N PRO A 194 -16.03 6.53 -19.18
CA PRO A 194 -14.63 6.92 -19.01
C PRO A 194 -14.24 7.99 -20.04
N ALA A 195 -13.30 8.85 -19.68
CA ALA A 195 -12.68 9.73 -20.68
C ALA A 195 -12.08 8.86 -21.78
N ALA A 196 -12.20 9.32 -23.04
CA ALA A 196 -11.54 8.62 -24.14
C ALA A 196 -10.05 8.49 -23.82
N ASP A 197 -9.51 7.31 -24.06
CA ASP A 197 -8.07 7.08 -23.95
C ASP A 197 -7.41 7.74 -25.16
N VAL A 198 -6.93 8.96 -24.96
CA VAL A 198 -6.12 9.72 -25.93
C VAL A 198 -4.65 9.68 -25.51
N GLY A 199 -4.24 8.57 -24.88
CA GLY A 199 -2.90 8.40 -24.34
C GLY A 199 -1.81 8.69 -25.38
N THR A 200 -0.80 9.42 -24.94
CA THR A 200 0.40 9.67 -25.76
C THR A 200 1.39 8.53 -25.55
N THR A 201 1.76 7.85 -26.63
CA THR A 201 2.83 6.84 -26.62
C THR A 201 4.08 7.42 -27.27
N LEU A 202 5.21 7.34 -26.56
CA LEU A 202 6.50 7.79 -27.06
C LEU A 202 7.32 6.59 -27.56
N GLU A 203 7.74 6.61 -28.80
CA GLU A 203 8.74 5.67 -29.31
C GLU A 203 10.15 6.18 -28.99
N LEU A 204 10.89 5.43 -28.20
CA LEU A 204 12.24 5.81 -27.79
C LEU A 204 13.27 5.37 -28.82
N GLY A 205 14.17 6.29 -29.20
CA GLY A 205 15.25 5.99 -30.11
C GLY A 205 16.32 5.10 -29.49
N ALA A 206 16.97 4.25 -30.31
CA ALA A 206 18.10 3.41 -29.93
C ALA A 206 19.41 4.23 -29.79
N GLY A 207 20.46 3.59 -29.27
CA GLY A 207 21.82 4.17 -29.17
C GLY A 207 22.05 5.03 -27.93
N VAL A 208 21.06 5.14 -27.01
CA VAL A 208 21.20 5.84 -25.74
C VAL A 208 21.29 4.81 -24.61
N ALA A 209 22.28 4.95 -23.72
CA ALA A 209 22.44 4.09 -22.55
C ALA A 209 21.27 4.28 -21.59
N THR A 210 20.23 3.47 -21.79
CA THR A 210 18.93 3.58 -21.13
C THR A 210 18.83 2.62 -19.95
N VAL A 211 18.19 3.05 -18.85
CA VAL A 211 17.72 2.20 -17.76
C VAL A 211 16.24 2.47 -17.48
N VAL A 212 15.51 1.45 -17.02
CA VAL A 212 14.16 1.61 -16.50
C VAL A 212 14.22 1.64 -14.98
N VAL A 213 13.61 2.63 -14.35
CA VAL A 213 13.38 2.71 -12.90
C VAL A 213 11.91 2.46 -12.63
N ALA A 214 11.60 1.37 -11.93
CA ALA A 214 10.24 1.01 -11.57
C ALA A 214 10.02 1.19 -10.07
N GLY A 215 9.13 2.11 -9.69
CA GLY A 215 8.65 2.31 -8.33
C GLY A 215 7.31 1.63 -8.06
N ASP A 216 6.66 1.94 -6.92
CA ASP A 216 5.37 1.35 -6.54
C ASP A 216 4.36 1.41 -7.68
N ALA A 217 3.80 0.25 -8.04
CA ALA A 217 2.89 0.12 -9.17
C ALA A 217 1.99 -1.11 -9.04
N PRO A 218 0.80 -1.12 -9.65
CA PRO A 218 -0.06 -2.31 -9.70
C PRO A 218 0.65 -3.51 -10.36
N PRO A 219 0.32 -4.76 -9.95
CA PRO A 219 0.96 -5.96 -10.48
C PRO A 219 0.96 -6.10 -12.00
N ALA A 220 -0.12 -5.68 -12.68
CA ALA A 220 -0.20 -5.73 -14.13
C ALA A 220 0.80 -4.78 -14.80
N VAL A 221 0.96 -3.56 -14.26
CA VAL A 221 1.90 -2.55 -14.77
C VAL A 221 3.34 -3.01 -14.58
N GLY A 222 3.68 -3.47 -13.37
CA GLY A 222 5.04 -3.92 -13.08
C GLY A 222 5.47 -5.09 -13.96
N ARG A 223 4.62 -6.13 -14.10
CA ARG A 223 4.88 -7.28 -14.97
C ARG A 223 5.03 -6.88 -16.45
N LEU A 224 4.21 -5.95 -16.93
CA LEU A 224 4.33 -5.42 -18.29
C LEU A 224 5.72 -4.80 -18.53
N TRP A 225 6.17 -3.96 -17.61
CA TRP A 225 7.46 -3.28 -17.75
C TRP A 225 8.66 -4.20 -17.54
N ALA A 226 8.54 -5.24 -16.70
CA ALA A 226 9.54 -6.29 -16.61
C ALA A 226 9.71 -7.03 -17.95
N ALA A 227 8.60 -7.37 -18.62
CA ALA A 227 8.61 -8.01 -19.93
C ALA A 227 9.19 -7.07 -21.02
N ARG A 228 8.79 -5.79 -21.05
CA ARG A 228 9.30 -4.78 -22.00
C ARG A 228 10.82 -4.57 -21.86
N ALA A 229 11.29 -4.40 -20.61
CA ALA A 229 12.72 -4.22 -20.34
C ALA A 229 13.53 -5.45 -20.75
N ALA A 230 13.02 -6.65 -20.50
CA ALA A 230 13.65 -7.90 -20.93
C ALA A 230 13.73 -8.02 -22.46
N ALA A 231 12.64 -7.74 -23.17
CA ALA A 231 12.58 -7.79 -24.62
C ALA A 231 13.54 -6.78 -25.28
N ALA A 232 13.64 -5.58 -24.72
CA ALA A 232 14.50 -4.51 -25.22
C ALA A 232 15.97 -4.60 -24.74
N ALA A 233 16.32 -5.59 -23.92
CA ALA A 233 17.62 -5.72 -23.27
C ALA A 233 18.03 -4.43 -22.50
N VAL A 234 17.08 -3.82 -21.78
CA VAL A 234 17.30 -2.62 -20.97
C VAL A 234 17.39 -3.01 -19.49
N PRO A 235 18.43 -2.57 -18.76
CA PRO A 235 18.54 -2.81 -17.32
C PRO A 235 17.35 -2.24 -16.55
N LEU A 236 16.78 -3.03 -15.63
CA LEU A 236 15.59 -2.68 -14.85
C LEU A 236 15.94 -2.57 -13.36
N LEU A 237 15.83 -1.35 -12.84
CA LEU A 237 16.06 -0.99 -11.45
C LEU A 237 14.69 -0.92 -10.77
N ALA A 238 14.24 -2.04 -10.21
CA ALA A 238 12.87 -2.21 -9.73
C ALA A 238 12.81 -2.24 -8.21
N GLU A 239 12.10 -1.28 -7.59
CA GLU A 239 11.80 -1.29 -6.16
C GLU A 239 10.91 -2.50 -5.79
N PRO A 240 10.91 -2.97 -4.53
CA PRO A 240 10.15 -4.16 -4.12
C PRO A 240 8.67 -4.13 -4.50
N SER A 241 7.98 -3.01 -4.29
CA SER A 241 6.54 -2.88 -4.58
C SER A 241 6.22 -2.45 -6.02
N SER A 242 7.23 -2.40 -6.89
CA SER A 242 7.03 -2.09 -8.31
C SER A 242 6.31 -3.19 -9.08
N ASN A 243 6.29 -4.42 -8.53
CA ASN A 243 5.84 -5.62 -9.22
C ASN A 243 6.61 -5.93 -10.53
N ALA A 244 7.79 -5.31 -10.71
CA ALA A 244 8.66 -5.50 -11.86
C ALA A 244 9.94 -6.28 -11.53
N ARG A 245 10.09 -6.80 -10.29
CA ARG A 245 11.28 -7.53 -9.83
C ARG A 245 11.27 -9.00 -10.28
N SER A 246 11.22 -9.21 -11.58
CA SER A 246 11.27 -10.56 -12.17
C SER A 246 11.93 -10.55 -13.54
N GLY A 247 12.45 -11.70 -13.94
CA GLY A 247 13.04 -11.91 -15.26
C GLY A 247 14.47 -11.35 -15.42
N PRO A 248 15.04 -11.49 -16.63
CA PRO A 248 16.49 -11.30 -16.85
C PRO A 248 16.97 -9.85 -16.87
N ALA A 249 16.06 -8.87 -16.97
CA ALA A 249 16.42 -7.45 -16.98
C ALA A 249 16.49 -6.84 -15.58
N ALA A 250 15.77 -7.41 -14.61
CA ALA A 250 15.68 -6.87 -13.26
C ALA A 250 16.95 -7.17 -12.44
N LEU A 251 17.41 -6.16 -11.73
CA LEU A 251 18.65 -6.18 -10.94
C LEU A 251 18.31 -6.10 -9.45
N GLY A 252 18.81 -7.03 -8.64
CA GLY A 252 18.51 -7.11 -7.21
C GLY A 252 19.39 -6.23 -6.34
N THR A 253 20.58 -5.86 -6.85
CA THR A 253 21.55 -5.02 -6.12
C THR A 253 21.73 -3.64 -6.74
N TYR A 254 20.83 -3.22 -7.63
CA TYR A 254 20.93 -1.97 -8.39
C TYR A 254 21.30 -0.75 -7.56
N ARG A 255 20.76 -0.65 -6.33
CA ARG A 255 21.05 0.49 -5.44
C ARG A 255 22.52 0.58 -5.01
N LEU A 256 23.25 -0.55 -5.01
CA LEU A 256 24.68 -0.60 -4.73
C LEU A 256 25.47 -0.21 -6.00
N LEU A 257 25.00 -0.64 -7.18
CA LEU A 257 25.62 -0.35 -8.46
C LEU A 257 25.54 1.14 -8.84
N LEU A 258 24.50 1.83 -8.38
CA LEU A 258 24.31 3.27 -8.59
C LEU A 258 25.34 4.15 -7.87
N GLY A 259 26.20 3.59 -7.05
CA GLY A 259 27.37 4.27 -6.46
C GLY A 259 28.63 4.22 -7.31
N GLY A 260 28.64 3.45 -8.40
CA GLY A 260 29.81 3.22 -9.26
C GLY A 260 29.70 3.85 -10.65
N ASP A 261 30.66 3.52 -11.52
CA ASP A 261 30.83 4.11 -12.87
C ASP A 261 29.65 3.84 -13.80
N LEU A 262 28.93 2.72 -13.62
CA LEU A 262 27.74 2.42 -14.44
C LEU A 262 26.68 3.51 -14.37
N ALA A 263 26.49 4.13 -13.20
CA ALA A 263 25.55 5.22 -13.04
C ALA A 263 25.97 6.48 -13.82
N ALA A 264 27.28 6.73 -13.98
CA ALA A 264 27.79 7.87 -14.73
C ALA A 264 27.48 7.76 -16.22
N ASP A 265 27.50 6.55 -16.77
CA ASP A 265 27.26 6.28 -18.18
C ASP A 265 25.77 6.30 -18.58
N VAL A 266 24.85 6.38 -17.63
CA VAL A 266 23.40 6.45 -17.93
C VAL A 266 23.08 7.74 -18.66
N GLY A 267 22.54 7.61 -19.88
CA GLY A 267 22.10 8.74 -20.73
C GLY A 267 20.59 8.97 -20.74
N ARG A 268 19.80 7.91 -20.41
CA ARG A 268 18.32 8.01 -20.33
C ARG A 268 17.78 7.17 -19.18
N VAL A 269 16.79 7.73 -18.49
CA VAL A 269 15.98 7.00 -17.49
C VAL A 269 14.52 7.02 -17.89
N VAL A 270 13.89 5.84 -17.94
CA VAL A 270 12.44 5.70 -18.07
C VAL A 270 11.87 5.36 -16.70
N VAL A 271 11.05 6.24 -16.14
CA VAL A 271 10.44 6.09 -14.82
C VAL A 271 9.03 5.56 -14.97
N VAL A 272 8.71 4.49 -14.22
CA VAL A 272 7.38 3.87 -14.17
C VAL A 272 6.94 3.73 -12.72
N GLY A 273 5.68 4.03 -12.44
CA GLY A 273 5.15 4.01 -11.08
C GLY A 273 5.74 5.11 -10.19
N HIS A 274 5.84 4.85 -8.89
CA HIS A 274 6.23 5.86 -7.89
C HIS A 274 7.50 5.42 -7.14
N PRO A 275 8.72 5.70 -7.63
CA PRO A 275 9.97 5.38 -6.93
C PRO A 275 10.17 6.29 -5.72
N THR A 276 10.33 5.68 -4.53
CA THR A 276 10.40 6.41 -3.25
C THR A 276 11.46 5.88 -2.30
N LEU A 277 12.14 4.77 -2.65
CA LEU A 277 12.82 3.97 -1.62
C LEU A 277 14.25 4.41 -1.34
N SER A 278 15.06 4.67 -2.36
CA SER A 278 16.50 4.79 -2.17
C SER A 278 17.10 6.12 -2.64
N ARG A 279 18.01 6.69 -1.82
CA ARG A 279 18.74 7.92 -2.15
C ARG A 279 19.56 7.81 -3.45
N PRO A 280 20.22 6.68 -3.79
CA PRO A 280 20.89 6.53 -5.08
C PRO A 280 19.96 6.69 -6.27
N VAL A 281 18.76 6.11 -6.24
CA VAL A 281 17.74 6.31 -7.28
C VAL A 281 17.32 7.76 -7.37
N LEU A 282 16.98 8.41 -6.25
CA LEU A 282 16.59 9.83 -6.24
C LEU A 282 17.70 10.73 -6.80
N ARG A 283 18.98 10.43 -6.54
CA ARG A 283 20.10 11.16 -7.15
C ARG A 283 20.15 10.97 -8.66
N LEU A 284 19.96 9.73 -9.15
CA LEU A 284 19.89 9.46 -10.59
C LEU A 284 18.74 10.24 -11.24
N LEU A 285 17.54 10.23 -10.65
CA LEU A 285 16.36 10.95 -11.14
C LEU A 285 16.48 12.48 -11.05
N SER A 286 17.49 13.01 -10.36
CA SER A 286 17.73 14.46 -10.23
C SER A 286 18.84 14.97 -11.14
N ARG A 287 19.46 14.10 -11.95
CA ARG A 287 20.53 14.47 -12.89
C ARG A 287 19.95 15.27 -14.05
N ARG A 288 20.65 16.36 -14.43
CA ARG A 288 20.27 17.23 -15.54
C ARG A 288 20.94 16.89 -16.87
N ASP A 289 21.91 15.99 -16.84
CA ASP A 289 22.63 15.46 -17.97
C ASP A 289 22.07 14.11 -18.47
N VAL A 290 20.95 13.67 -17.90
CA VAL A 290 20.25 12.43 -18.23
C VAL A 290 18.86 12.77 -18.73
N GLU A 291 18.46 12.24 -19.87
CA GLU A 291 17.09 12.37 -20.38
C GLU A 291 16.12 11.59 -19.45
N LEU A 292 15.18 12.31 -18.83
CA LEU A 292 14.21 11.73 -17.91
C LEU A 292 12.82 11.65 -18.55
N VAL A 293 12.38 10.43 -18.85
CA VAL A 293 11.06 10.11 -19.41
C VAL A 293 10.20 9.52 -18.30
N VAL A 294 9.12 10.19 -17.92
CA VAL A 294 8.16 9.70 -16.92
C VAL A 294 6.95 9.11 -17.62
N VAL A 295 6.66 7.84 -17.34
CA VAL A 295 5.51 7.12 -17.89
C VAL A 295 4.44 6.95 -16.82
N THR A 296 3.30 7.57 -17.02
CA THR A 296 2.16 7.50 -16.09
C THR A 296 0.83 7.73 -16.79
N PRO A 297 -0.20 6.91 -16.51
CA PRO A 297 -1.54 7.16 -17.03
C PRO A 297 -2.28 8.26 -16.26
N HIS A 298 -1.69 8.76 -15.15
CA HIS A 298 -2.33 9.74 -14.27
C HIS A 298 -2.03 11.17 -14.72
N ALA A 299 -2.96 12.08 -14.45
CA ALA A 299 -2.78 13.52 -14.69
C ALA A 299 -1.77 14.18 -13.74
N SER A 300 -1.20 13.43 -12.80
CA SER A 300 -0.08 13.85 -11.95
C SER A 300 1.04 12.82 -12.02
N TRP A 301 2.27 13.27 -11.81
CA TRP A 301 3.45 12.41 -11.86
C TRP A 301 4.42 12.71 -10.72
N ALA A 302 5.24 11.71 -10.38
CA ALA A 302 6.30 11.85 -9.40
C ALA A 302 7.59 12.35 -10.07
N ASP A 303 8.05 13.53 -9.68
CA ASP A 303 9.30 14.12 -10.14
C ASP A 303 9.96 14.92 -9.00
N PRO A 304 10.51 14.24 -7.99
CA PRO A 304 11.11 14.91 -6.83
C PRO A 304 12.35 15.74 -7.21
N GLY A 305 13.03 15.37 -8.30
CA GLY A 305 14.19 16.10 -8.85
C GLY A 305 13.80 17.31 -9.69
N ARG A 306 12.54 17.46 -10.07
CA ARG A 306 12.05 18.44 -11.05
C ARG A 306 12.89 18.38 -12.33
N ALA A 307 13.15 17.18 -12.82
CA ALA A 307 14.10 16.89 -13.89
C ALA A 307 13.43 16.22 -15.11
N ALA A 308 12.12 15.95 -15.04
CA ALA A 308 11.42 15.31 -16.15
C ALA A 308 11.49 16.16 -17.42
N ASP A 309 12.05 15.58 -18.48
CA ASP A 309 12.09 16.18 -19.82
C ASP A 309 10.80 15.88 -20.59
N VAL A 310 10.25 14.67 -20.40
CA VAL A 310 9.05 14.20 -21.09
C VAL A 310 8.16 13.45 -20.12
N VAL A 311 6.84 13.73 -20.16
CA VAL A 311 5.82 12.98 -19.42
C VAL A 311 4.81 12.43 -20.43
N VAL A 312 4.61 11.10 -20.44
CA VAL A 312 3.76 10.40 -21.40
C VAL A 312 2.93 9.32 -20.74
N ASP A 313 1.87 8.90 -21.39
CA ASP A 313 0.99 7.84 -20.89
C ASP A 313 1.61 6.45 -21.05
N ASP A 314 2.39 6.25 -22.14
CA ASP A 314 3.10 5.01 -22.41
C ASP A 314 4.39 5.28 -23.20
N ALA A 315 5.33 4.33 -23.18
CA ALA A 315 6.55 4.40 -23.96
C ALA A 315 6.93 3.01 -24.52
N VAL A 316 7.44 3.02 -25.75
CA VAL A 316 7.98 1.82 -26.41
C VAL A 316 9.50 1.90 -26.38
N LEU A 317 10.11 0.89 -25.76
CA LEU A 317 11.57 0.73 -25.75
C LEU A 317 12.03 0.25 -27.14
N PRO A 318 13.22 0.69 -27.61
CA PRO A 318 13.73 0.30 -28.91
C PRO A 318 14.04 -1.19 -28.99
N GLU A 319 13.99 -1.75 -30.19
CA GLU A 319 14.52 -3.09 -30.46
C GLU A 319 16.02 -3.15 -30.13
N PRO A 320 16.48 -4.19 -29.40
CA PRO A 320 17.85 -4.23 -28.91
C PRO A 320 18.86 -4.49 -30.03
N GLY A 321 19.70 -3.51 -30.31
CA GLY A 321 20.89 -3.64 -31.14
C GLY A 321 22.10 -4.19 -30.36
N PRO A 322 23.29 -4.22 -31.02
CA PRO A 322 24.54 -4.65 -30.33
C PRO A 322 24.91 -3.77 -29.13
N ALA A 323 24.66 -2.45 -29.23
CA ALA A 323 24.97 -1.50 -28.15
C ALA A 323 24.10 -1.72 -26.90
N GLU A 324 22.79 -1.92 -27.08
CA GLU A 324 21.85 -2.18 -26.00
C GLU A 324 22.16 -3.52 -25.31
N ARG A 325 22.50 -4.55 -26.08
CA ARG A 325 22.91 -5.86 -25.51
C ARG A 325 24.21 -5.74 -24.70
N ALA A 326 25.20 -5.03 -25.21
CA ALA A 326 26.45 -4.79 -24.49
C ALA A 326 26.23 -3.98 -23.21
N TRP A 327 25.34 -2.97 -23.26
CA TRP A 327 24.93 -2.19 -22.09
C TRP A 327 24.26 -3.06 -21.03
N SER A 328 23.28 -3.87 -21.42
CA SER A 328 22.61 -4.82 -20.52
C SER A 328 23.60 -5.81 -19.91
N GLU A 329 24.55 -6.33 -20.68
CA GLU A 329 25.56 -7.28 -20.21
C GLU A 329 26.48 -6.68 -19.16
N ARG A 330 26.91 -5.42 -19.31
CA ARG A 330 27.71 -4.71 -18.30
C ARG A 330 26.96 -4.64 -16.95
N TRP A 331 25.67 -4.30 -16.96
CA TRP A 331 24.86 -4.26 -15.74
C TRP A 331 24.66 -5.64 -15.12
N ARG A 332 24.42 -6.67 -15.94
CA ARG A 332 24.27 -8.05 -15.45
C ARG A 332 25.57 -8.61 -14.86
N ALA A 333 26.69 -8.31 -15.46
CA ALA A 333 27.99 -8.71 -14.91
C ALA A 333 28.27 -8.03 -13.56
N ALA A 334 27.96 -6.74 -13.43
CA ALA A 334 28.08 -6.01 -12.18
C ALA A 334 27.10 -6.53 -11.11
N GLU A 335 25.84 -6.82 -11.50
CA GLU A 335 24.85 -7.45 -10.62
C GLU A 335 25.33 -8.79 -10.10
N ALA A 336 25.86 -9.67 -10.95
CA ALA A 336 26.36 -10.97 -10.54
C ALA A 336 27.50 -10.85 -9.51
N ALA A 337 28.42 -9.92 -9.72
CA ALA A 337 29.51 -9.65 -8.78
C ALA A 337 29.00 -9.09 -7.44
N ALA A 338 28.12 -8.08 -7.50
CA ALA A 338 27.54 -7.47 -6.32
C ALA A 338 26.68 -8.47 -5.54
N ARG A 339 25.89 -9.31 -6.24
CA ARG A 339 25.07 -10.36 -5.64
C ARG A 339 25.91 -11.37 -4.89
N ALA A 340 26.96 -11.90 -5.53
CA ALA A 340 27.87 -12.85 -4.89
C ALA A 340 28.51 -12.28 -3.61
N ARG A 341 28.89 -10.99 -3.63
CA ARG A 341 29.41 -10.30 -2.46
C ARG A 341 28.37 -10.15 -1.33
N VAL A 342 27.15 -9.77 -1.68
CA VAL A 342 26.06 -9.64 -0.69
C VAL A 342 25.74 -10.98 -0.08
N ASP A 343 25.65 -12.04 -0.88
CA ASP A 343 25.34 -13.39 -0.39
C ASP A 343 26.46 -13.91 0.52
N ALA A 344 27.73 -13.79 0.12
CA ALA A 344 28.86 -14.18 0.96
C ALA A 344 28.91 -13.41 2.29
N LEU A 345 28.57 -12.11 2.28
CA LEU A 345 28.51 -11.30 3.49
C LEU A 345 27.39 -11.79 4.43
N LEU A 346 26.19 -12.03 3.89
CA LEU A 346 25.04 -12.47 4.70
C LEU A 346 25.27 -13.90 5.25
N ASP A 347 25.80 -14.81 4.44
CA ASP A 347 26.08 -16.20 4.85
C ASP A 347 27.19 -16.27 5.92
N GLY A 348 28.14 -15.31 5.92
CA GLY A 348 29.18 -15.19 6.94
C GLY A 348 28.78 -14.34 8.16
N TRP A 349 27.60 -13.70 8.16
CA TRP A 349 27.20 -12.81 9.24
C TRP A 349 26.73 -13.60 10.46
N PRO A 350 27.16 -13.23 11.68
CA PRO A 350 26.77 -13.95 12.88
C PRO A 350 25.30 -13.65 13.26
N GLY A 351 24.47 -14.67 13.23
CA GLY A 351 23.04 -14.60 13.56
C GLY A 351 22.17 -14.14 12.39
N LEU A 352 20.84 -14.22 12.57
CA LEU A 352 19.86 -13.90 11.57
C LEU A 352 19.78 -12.38 11.33
N THR A 353 19.68 -11.96 10.09
CA THR A 353 19.64 -10.56 9.67
C THR A 353 18.34 -10.23 8.94
N GLY A 354 17.94 -8.95 8.95
CA GLY A 354 16.76 -8.49 8.20
C GLY A 354 16.80 -8.85 6.70
N PRO A 355 17.91 -8.60 5.96
CA PRO A 355 18.03 -9.03 4.56
C PRO A 355 17.91 -10.55 4.37
N GLU A 356 18.42 -11.36 5.30
CA GLU A 356 18.29 -12.81 5.24
C GLU A 356 16.84 -13.25 5.48
N VAL A 357 16.12 -12.63 6.42
CA VAL A 357 14.69 -12.85 6.62
C VAL A 357 13.93 -12.51 5.34
N ALA A 358 14.19 -11.36 4.75
CA ALA A 358 13.50 -10.90 3.53
C ALA A 358 13.74 -11.84 2.34
N ARG A 359 15.00 -12.31 2.11
CA ARG A 359 15.29 -13.28 1.04
C ARG A 359 14.62 -14.63 1.29
N THR A 360 14.53 -15.07 2.55
CA THR A 360 13.88 -16.34 2.94
C THR A 360 12.37 -16.27 2.73
N VAL A 361 11.73 -15.17 3.14
CA VAL A 361 10.31 -14.94 2.89
C VAL A 361 10.00 -14.91 1.39
N LEU A 362 10.78 -14.15 0.61
CA LEU A 362 10.56 -14.08 -0.84
C LEU A 362 10.75 -15.43 -1.53
N ALA A 363 11.72 -16.22 -1.11
CA ALA A 363 12.00 -17.54 -1.67
C ALA A 363 10.90 -18.59 -1.38
N ALA A 364 10.10 -18.38 -0.33
CA ALA A 364 8.99 -19.23 0.04
C ALA A 364 7.69 -18.92 -0.75
N LEU A 365 7.67 -17.82 -1.53
CA LEU A 365 6.47 -17.35 -2.23
C LEU A 365 6.56 -17.60 -3.73
N GLY A 366 5.46 -18.07 -4.30
CA GLY A 366 5.28 -18.28 -5.75
C GLY A 366 4.58 -17.11 -6.44
N PRO A 367 4.38 -17.21 -7.77
CA PRO A 367 3.77 -16.14 -8.57
C PRO A 367 2.28 -15.88 -8.27
N ASP A 368 1.60 -16.85 -7.65
CA ASP A 368 0.18 -16.77 -7.28
C ASP A 368 -0.03 -16.27 -5.84
N ASP A 369 1.07 -16.10 -5.08
CA ASP A 369 1.03 -15.58 -3.73
C ASP A 369 1.02 -14.05 -3.71
N ALA A 370 0.62 -13.48 -2.56
CA ALA A 370 0.69 -12.05 -2.30
C ALA A 370 1.62 -11.76 -1.11
N LEU A 371 2.49 -10.77 -1.30
CA LEU A 371 3.38 -10.23 -0.26
C LEU A 371 2.98 -8.80 0.05
N LEU A 372 2.69 -8.49 1.32
CA LEU A 372 2.70 -7.10 1.79
C LEU A 372 4.04 -6.81 2.45
N VAL A 373 4.71 -5.75 2.02
CA VAL A 373 5.97 -5.34 2.64
C VAL A 373 5.82 -4.02 3.38
N GLY A 374 6.21 -4.03 4.65
CA GLY A 374 6.18 -2.87 5.54
C GLY A 374 7.26 -1.85 5.23
N SER A 375 6.96 -0.60 5.49
CA SER A 375 7.91 0.51 5.45
C SER A 375 9.07 0.32 6.45
N SER A 376 10.04 1.23 6.45
CA SER A 376 11.27 1.16 7.26
C SER A 376 12.28 0.13 6.72
N ASN A 377 12.84 -0.75 7.56
CA ASN A 377 13.82 -1.75 7.16
C ASN A 377 13.24 -2.87 6.29
N PRO A 378 12.05 -3.43 6.55
CA PRO A 378 11.55 -4.58 5.78
C PRO A 378 11.57 -4.36 4.26
N VAL A 379 11.10 -3.23 3.76
CA VAL A 379 11.12 -2.93 2.32
C VAL A 379 12.54 -2.73 1.80
N ARG A 380 13.46 -2.19 2.61
CA ARG A 380 14.87 -1.99 2.24
C ARG A 380 15.64 -3.29 2.23
N ASP A 381 15.31 -4.21 3.11
CA ASP A 381 15.90 -5.55 3.18
C ASP A 381 15.41 -6.40 2.00
N LEU A 382 14.12 -6.31 1.68
CA LEU A 382 13.56 -6.95 0.49
C LEU A 382 14.15 -6.41 -0.83
N ASP A 383 14.55 -5.14 -0.85
CA ASP A 383 15.20 -4.50 -2.01
C ASP A 383 16.56 -5.13 -2.36
N LEU A 384 17.21 -5.80 -1.41
CA LEU A 384 18.44 -6.58 -1.63
C LEU A 384 18.19 -8.08 -1.87
N ALA A 385 16.96 -8.54 -1.82
CA ALA A 385 16.67 -9.95 -2.09
C ALA A 385 16.99 -10.31 -3.56
N PRO A 386 17.37 -11.54 -3.84
CA PRO A 386 17.58 -12.02 -5.21
C PRO A 386 16.34 -11.82 -6.09
N VAL A 387 16.57 -11.62 -7.39
CA VAL A 387 15.51 -11.56 -8.40
C VAL A 387 15.35 -12.93 -9.04
N GLY A 388 14.12 -13.45 -9.01
CA GLY A 388 13.77 -14.71 -9.65
C GLY A 388 13.20 -14.55 -11.07
N PRO A 389 12.95 -15.66 -11.75
CA PRO A 389 12.24 -15.65 -13.05
C PRO A 389 10.79 -15.18 -12.92
N THR A 390 10.17 -15.41 -11.77
CA THR A 390 8.82 -14.96 -11.37
C THR A 390 8.86 -14.33 -9.99
N ALA A 391 7.82 -13.58 -9.64
CA ALA A 391 7.67 -12.97 -8.32
C ALA A 391 6.20 -12.98 -7.89
N PRO A 392 5.91 -13.01 -6.57
CA PRO A 392 4.56 -12.79 -6.04
C PRO A 392 4.05 -11.39 -6.40
N ALA A 393 2.75 -11.17 -6.24
CA ALA A 393 2.21 -9.82 -6.22
C ALA A 393 2.64 -9.10 -4.95
N VAL A 394 3.32 -7.95 -5.06
CA VAL A 394 3.85 -7.20 -3.93
C VAL A 394 3.04 -5.93 -3.70
N TYR A 395 2.54 -5.77 -2.49
CA TYR A 395 1.79 -4.60 -2.03
C TYR A 395 2.55 -3.86 -0.93
N ALA A 396 2.41 -2.56 -0.89
CA ALA A 396 2.97 -1.70 0.16
C ALA A 396 2.21 -0.37 0.24
N ASN A 397 2.24 0.30 1.39
CA ASN A 397 1.76 1.66 1.52
C ASN A 397 2.93 2.60 1.22
N ARG A 398 3.06 3.02 -0.05
CA ARG A 398 4.18 3.84 -0.54
C ARG A 398 3.81 5.28 -0.86
N GLY A 399 2.55 5.66 -0.71
CA GLY A 399 2.10 7.04 -0.88
C GLY A 399 2.85 7.99 0.06
N LEU A 400 2.82 7.69 1.35
CA LEU A 400 3.56 8.40 2.40
C LEU A 400 4.54 7.52 3.18
N ALA A 401 4.53 6.21 2.91
CA ALA A 401 5.44 5.24 3.51
C ALA A 401 5.39 5.19 5.05
N GLY A 402 4.22 5.39 5.65
CA GLY A 402 3.97 5.23 7.07
C GLY A 402 4.12 3.78 7.55
N ILE A 403 4.28 3.60 8.85
CA ILE A 403 4.27 2.26 9.49
C ILE A 403 2.90 1.93 10.08
N ASP A 404 1.98 2.86 10.06
CA ASP A 404 0.62 2.75 10.58
C ASP A 404 -0.28 1.93 9.64
N GLY A 405 -1.22 1.18 10.21
CA GLY A 405 -2.27 0.45 9.50
C GLY A 405 -1.81 -0.68 8.58
N LEU A 406 -0.56 -1.14 8.66
CA LEU A 406 -0.03 -2.12 7.72
C LEU A 406 -0.56 -3.55 7.97
N VAL A 407 -0.88 -3.92 9.21
CA VAL A 407 -1.55 -5.19 9.51
C VAL A 407 -2.97 -5.17 8.94
N SER A 408 -3.70 -4.06 9.15
CA SER A 408 -5.03 -3.84 8.58
C SER A 408 -5.00 -3.86 7.05
N THR A 409 -3.98 -3.22 6.44
CA THR A 409 -3.79 -3.25 4.98
C THR A 409 -3.54 -4.68 4.48
N ALA A 410 -2.74 -5.50 5.20
CA ALA A 410 -2.49 -6.90 4.83
C ALA A 410 -3.79 -7.73 4.82
N VAL A 411 -4.63 -7.55 5.83
CA VAL A 411 -5.97 -8.15 5.89
C VAL A 411 -6.81 -7.71 4.69
N GLY A 412 -6.80 -6.41 4.39
CA GLY A 412 -7.51 -5.85 3.25
C GLY A 412 -7.01 -6.40 1.91
N VAL A 413 -5.70 -6.55 1.74
CA VAL A 413 -5.11 -7.16 0.53
C VAL A 413 -5.55 -8.60 0.36
N ALA A 414 -5.59 -9.40 1.44
CA ALA A 414 -6.06 -10.79 1.37
C ALA A 414 -7.51 -10.87 0.85
N TRP A 415 -8.38 -9.98 1.32
CA TRP A 415 -9.77 -9.97 0.86
C TRP A 415 -9.96 -9.36 -0.53
N GLY A 416 -9.15 -8.36 -0.88
CA GLY A 416 -9.19 -7.70 -2.18
C GLY A 416 -8.65 -8.55 -3.31
N SER A 417 -7.57 -9.31 -3.07
CA SER A 417 -6.95 -10.23 -4.03
C SER A 417 -7.63 -11.60 -4.08
N GLY A 418 -8.26 -12.02 -2.96
CA GLY A 418 -8.76 -13.39 -2.80
C GLY A 418 -7.66 -14.43 -2.61
N SER A 419 -6.42 -14.03 -2.33
CA SER A 419 -5.26 -14.89 -2.12
C SER A 419 -4.75 -14.78 -0.69
N PRO A 420 -4.14 -15.82 -0.13
CA PRO A 420 -3.40 -15.73 1.13
C PRO A 420 -2.28 -14.68 1.03
N VAL A 421 -2.03 -13.96 2.12
CA VAL A 421 -1.02 -12.91 2.18
C VAL A 421 0.05 -13.23 3.22
N THR A 422 1.31 -13.13 2.82
CA THR A 422 2.42 -13.00 3.77
C THR A 422 2.78 -11.52 3.91
N ALA A 423 2.83 -11.01 5.15
CA ALA A 423 3.22 -9.63 5.42
C ALA A 423 4.57 -9.61 6.14
N LEU A 424 5.58 -8.96 5.54
CA LEU A 424 6.90 -8.76 6.14
C LEU A 424 6.93 -7.39 6.81
N LEU A 425 6.94 -7.36 8.14
CA LEU A 425 6.78 -6.16 8.96
C LEU A 425 7.89 -6.04 10.01
N GLY A 426 8.11 -4.84 10.56
CA GLY A 426 8.86 -4.63 11.79
C GLY A 426 7.97 -4.74 13.04
N ASP A 427 8.59 -4.92 14.20
CA ASP A 427 7.93 -4.97 15.51
C ASP A 427 7.15 -3.69 15.83
N LEU A 428 7.75 -2.50 15.63
CA LEU A 428 7.05 -1.23 15.82
C LEU A 428 5.85 -1.06 14.87
N THR A 429 5.91 -1.63 13.68
CA THR A 429 4.78 -1.64 12.75
C THR A 429 3.63 -2.49 13.30
N LEU A 430 3.93 -3.67 13.82
CA LEU A 430 2.93 -4.52 14.48
C LEU A 430 2.30 -3.80 15.69
N LEU A 431 3.13 -3.19 16.54
CA LEU A 431 2.65 -2.46 17.72
C LEU A 431 1.78 -1.27 17.35
N HIS A 432 2.13 -0.57 16.27
CA HIS A 432 1.38 0.60 15.79
C HIS A 432 -0.03 0.24 15.30
N ASP A 433 -0.24 -0.99 14.83
CA ASP A 433 -1.52 -1.49 14.30
C ASP A 433 -2.00 -2.77 15.02
N ALA A 434 -1.68 -2.88 16.31
CA ALA A 434 -1.96 -4.07 17.12
C ALA A 434 -3.47 -4.42 17.21
N ASN A 435 -4.35 -3.41 17.13
CA ASN A 435 -5.80 -3.61 17.13
C ASN A 435 -6.29 -4.46 15.93
N ALA A 436 -5.53 -4.52 14.85
CA ALA A 436 -5.84 -5.35 13.69
C ALA A 436 -5.76 -6.87 13.97
N LEU A 437 -5.09 -7.28 15.06
CA LEU A 437 -5.08 -8.68 15.52
C LEU A 437 -6.43 -9.10 16.09
N VAL A 438 -7.29 -8.14 16.47
CA VAL A 438 -8.61 -8.42 17.04
C VAL A 438 -9.62 -8.56 15.90
N VAL A 439 -10.04 -9.79 15.63
CA VAL A 439 -11.08 -10.11 14.65
C VAL A 439 -12.27 -10.69 15.40
N GLY A 440 -13.43 -10.02 15.31
CA GLY A 440 -14.65 -10.44 15.98
C GLY A 440 -15.08 -11.87 15.60
N PRO A 441 -15.77 -12.61 16.48
CA PRO A 441 -16.14 -14.00 16.23
C PRO A 441 -17.17 -14.17 15.10
N LEU A 442 -17.85 -13.10 14.70
CA LEU A 442 -18.83 -13.08 13.60
C LEU A 442 -18.21 -12.62 12.28
N GLU A 443 -16.92 -12.20 12.30
CA GLU A 443 -16.20 -11.78 11.12
C GLU A 443 -15.40 -12.94 10.51
N PRO A 444 -15.31 -13.03 9.17
CA PRO A 444 -14.45 -14.00 8.53
C PRO A 444 -12.98 -13.73 8.89
N ARG A 445 -12.21 -14.78 9.16
CA ARG A 445 -10.77 -14.65 9.40
C ARG A 445 -10.02 -14.65 8.07
N PRO A 446 -9.14 -13.66 7.85
CA PRO A 446 -8.31 -13.62 6.64
C PRO A 446 -7.18 -14.65 6.73
N ASP A 447 -6.76 -15.20 5.60
CA ASP A 447 -5.55 -16.01 5.51
C ASP A 447 -4.32 -15.10 5.38
N VAL A 448 -3.80 -14.65 6.53
CA VAL A 448 -2.68 -13.70 6.63
C VAL A 448 -1.62 -14.19 7.61
N ARG A 449 -0.40 -14.30 7.14
CA ARG A 449 0.79 -14.55 7.94
C ARG A 449 1.56 -13.25 8.14
N LEU A 450 1.77 -12.85 9.38
CA LEU A 450 2.59 -11.71 9.76
C LEU A 450 4.00 -12.21 10.13
N VAL A 451 4.98 -11.99 9.26
CA VAL A 451 6.39 -12.23 9.57
C VAL A 451 6.95 -10.93 10.15
N VAL A 452 7.11 -10.92 11.47
CA VAL A 452 7.50 -9.74 12.23
C VAL A 452 8.98 -9.82 12.55
N VAL A 453 9.78 -8.99 11.91
CA VAL A 453 11.20 -8.81 12.22
C VAL A 453 11.28 -8.01 13.52
N ASN A 454 11.58 -8.71 14.62
CA ASN A 454 11.64 -8.12 15.95
C ASN A 454 13.11 -7.84 16.31
N ASP A 455 13.47 -6.57 16.28
CA ASP A 455 14.74 -6.06 16.76
C ASP A 455 14.58 -5.15 17.99
N ASP A 456 13.40 -5.16 18.61
CA ASP A 456 12.98 -4.35 19.75
C ASP A 456 13.24 -2.86 19.52
N GLY A 457 12.77 -2.34 18.36
CA GLY A 457 12.79 -0.89 18.17
C GLY A 457 13.07 -0.38 16.77
N GLY A 458 13.50 0.89 16.71
CA GLY A 458 13.72 1.66 15.49
C GLY A 458 15.12 1.49 14.89
N SER A 459 15.56 0.28 14.53
CA SER A 459 16.91 0.02 14.00
C SER A 459 17.23 0.76 12.70
N ILE A 460 16.25 1.20 11.93
CA ILE A 460 16.48 2.04 10.75
C ILE A 460 17.25 3.31 11.11
N PHE A 461 16.96 3.91 12.25
CA PHE A 461 17.61 5.15 12.67
C PHE A 461 19.10 4.97 12.95
N ALA A 462 19.54 3.75 13.31
CA ALA A 462 20.95 3.44 13.45
C ALA A 462 21.71 3.56 12.12
N THR A 463 21.05 3.39 10.97
CA THR A 463 21.66 3.48 9.63
C THR A 463 21.66 4.90 9.05
N LEU A 464 21.07 5.86 9.76
CA LEU A 464 20.97 7.27 9.39
C LEU A 464 21.95 8.13 10.19
N GLU A 465 21.92 9.43 9.97
CA GLU A 465 22.82 10.41 10.56
C GLU A 465 22.78 10.38 12.10
N GLN A 466 21.57 10.28 12.67
CA GLN A 466 21.34 10.21 14.13
C GLN A 466 21.84 8.91 14.80
N GLY A 467 22.16 7.88 14.04
CA GLY A 467 22.84 6.68 14.54
C GLY A 467 24.35 6.84 14.72
N GLY A 468 24.91 8.02 14.44
CA GLY A 468 26.33 8.32 14.65
C GLY A 468 26.71 8.36 16.12
N THR A 469 27.99 8.10 16.42
CA THR A 469 28.51 8.02 17.80
C THR A 469 28.30 9.29 18.61
N SER A 470 28.24 10.45 17.96
CA SER A 470 27.96 11.75 18.61
C SER A 470 26.54 11.83 19.22
N TYR A 471 25.64 10.96 18.82
CA TYR A 471 24.26 10.91 19.29
C TYR A 471 23.94 9.66 20.10
N ALA A 472 24.96 8.89 20.53
CA ALA A 472 24.78 7.61 21.22
C ALA A 472 23.97 7.73 22.52
N GLU A 473 24.17 8.81 23.30
CA GLU A 473 23.48 9.01 24.59
C GLU A 473 21.94 9.13 24.42
N PRO A 474 21.38 9.99 23.55
CA PRO A 474 19.92 10.09 23.37
C PRO A 474 19.35 8.99 22.46
N PHE A 475 20.18 8.25 21.73
CA PHE A 475 19.72 7.38 20.64
C PHE A 475 18.68 6.36 21.06
N GLU A 476 18.96 5.58 22.10
CA GLU A 476 18.06 4.49 22.52
C GLU A 476 16.68 5.00 22.97
N ARG A 477 16.65 6.13 23.69
CA ARG A 477 15.38 6.68 24.17
C ARG A 477 14.58 7.39 23.08
N VAL A 478 15.25 8.09 22.14
CA VAL A 478 14.57 9.02 21.21
C VAL A 478 14.32 8.37 19.84
N PHE A 479 15.19 7.46 19.43
CA PHE A 479 15.15 6.85 18.09
C PHE A 479 15.06 5.32 18.14
N GLY A 480 15.88 4.67 18.94
CA GLY A 480 15.84 3.22 19.14
C GLY A 480 14.50 2.76 19.73
N THR A 481 14.01 3.51 20.69
CA THR A 481 12.69 3.33 21.32
C THR A 481 12.33 1.87 21.61
N PRO A 482 13.19 1.11 22.33
CA PRO A 482 12.86 -0.27 22.69
C PRO A 482 11.59 -0.30 23.53
N GLN A 483 10.67 -1.20 23.19
CA GLN A 483 9.37 -1.30 23.85
C GLN A 483 9.31 -2.46 24.86
N GLY A 484 10.15 -3.49 24.67
CA GLY A 484 10.16 -4.69 25.53
C GLY A 484 8.83 -5.45 25.51
N VAL A 485 8.03 -5.34 24.46
CA VAL A 485 6.70 -5.96 24.37
C VAL A 485 6.81 -7.43 24.00
N GLY A 486 6.15 -8.29 24.76
CA GLY A 486 5.97 -9.70 24.41
C GLY A 486 4.98 -9.86 23.25
N ILE A 487 5.48 -10.09 22.03
CA ILE A 487 4.64 -10.28 20.83
C ILE A 487 3.73 -11.50 20.97
N GLU A 488 4.20 -12.57 21.63
CA GLU A 488 3.41 -13.75 21.95
C GLU A 488 2.16 -13.38 22.78
N ALA A 489 2.33 -12.59 23.84
CA ALA A 489 1.22 -12.15 24.69
C ALA A 489 0.24 -11.26 23.93
N LEU A 490 0.76 -10.38 23.04
CA LEU A 490 -0.05 -9.53 22.18
C LEU A 490 -0.89 -10.35 21.18
N ALA A 491 -0.28 -11.33 20.53
CA ALA A 491 -0.97 -12.23 19.61
C ALA A 491 -2.03 -13.07 20.34
N ALA A 492 -1.69 -13.60 21.53
CA ALA A 492 -2.61 -14.38 22.37
C ALA A 492 -3.84 -13.56 22.79
N ALA A 493 -3.69 -12.27 23.11
CA ALA A 493 -4.80 -11.37 23.42
C ALA A 493 -5.82 -11.24 22.27
N GLY A 494 -5.36 -11.32 21.01
CA GLY A 494 -6.20 -11.36 19.81
C GLY A 494 -6.67 -12.77 19.41
N GLY A 495 -6.28 -13.82 20.17
CA GLY A 495 -6.53 -15.21 19.81
C GLY A 495 -5.81 -15.64 18.53
N VAL A 496 -4.65 -15.03 18.25
CA VAL A 496 -3.85 -15.26 17.06
C VAL A 496 -2.70 -16.23 17.38
N PRO A 497 -2.50 -17.33 16.62
CA PRO A 497 -1.36 -18.21 16.79
C PRO A 497 -0.03 -17.47 16.62
N HIS A 498 0.94 -17.81 17.45
CA HIS A 498 2.27 -17.22 17.46
C HIS A 498 3.36 -18.30 17.38
N ARG A 499 4.40 -18.03 16.62
CA ARG A 499 5.63 -18.84 16.57
C ARG A 499 6.84 -17.92 16.61
N ARG A 500 7.75 -18.16 17.54
CA ARG A 500 9.04 -17.46 17.62
C ARG A 500 10.10 -18.28 16.92
N VAL A 501 10.91 -17.63 16.05
CA VAL A 501 12.01 -18.23 15.31
C VAL A 501 13.28 -17.39 15.47
N THR A 502 14.45 -18.05 15.49
CA THR A 502 15.75 -17.43 15.71
C THR A 502 16.79 -17.86 14.67
N THR A 503 16.44 -18.81 13.80
CA THR A 503 17.31 -19.34 12.75
C THR A 503 16.59 -19.37 11.40
N THR A 504 17.36 -19.33 10.30
CA THR A 504 16.84 -19.45 8.93
C THR A 504 16.08 -20.76 8.73
N ALA A 505 16.57 -21.87 9.29
CA ALA A 505 15.92 -23.19 9.17
C ALA A 505 14.54 -23.21 9.86
N GLU A 506 14.43 -22.61 11.05
CA GLU A 506 13.15 -22.46 11.75
C GLU A 506 12.17 -21.59 10.95
N LEU A 507 12.66 -20.49 10.34
CA LEU A 507 11.86 -19.62 9.50
C LEU A 507 11.36 -20.37 8.25
N GLN A 508 12.23 -21.09 7.54
CA GLN A 508 11.86 -21.91 6.39
C GLN A 508 10.79 -22.95 6.75
N ALA A 509 10.95 -23.64 7.88
CA ALA A 509 9.96 -24.60 8.37
C ALA A 509 8.62 -23.93 8.74
N ALA A 510 8.65 -22.69 9.23
CA ALA A 510 7.43 -21.92 9.54
C ALA A 510 6.71 -21.41 8.29
N LEU A 511 7.43 -21.23 7.17
CA LEU A 511 6.91 -20.75 5.89
C LEU A 511 6.47 -21.88 4.94
N ALA A 512 6.72 -23.15 5.27
CA ALA A 512 6.53 -24.27 4.36
C ALA A 512 5.07 -24.47 3.89
N ASP A 513 4.10 -24.18 4.75
CA ASP A 513 2.68 -24.27 4.44
C ASP A 513 2.10 -22.86 4.16
N PRO A 514 1.07 -22.72 3.32
CA PRO A 514 0.36 -21.44 3.18
C PRO A 514 -0.33 -21.04 4.48
N PRO A 515 -0.51 -19.72 4.75
CA PRO A 515 -1.21 -19.26 5.96
C PRO A 515 -2.66 -19.73 5.99
N ARG A 516 -3.14 -20.07 7.19
CA ARG A 516 -4.54 -20.43 7.44
C ARG A 516 -5.05 -19.59 8.60
N GLY A 517 -5.94 -18.65 8.28
CA GLY A 517 -6.34 -17.64 9.24
C GLY A 517 -5.22 -16.64 9.50
N LEU A 518 -5.38 -15.83 10.54
CA LEU A 518 -4.37 -14.85 10.96
C LEU A 518 -3.35 -15.52 11.88
N GLU A 519 -2.04 -15.41 11.57
CA GLU A 519 -0.94 -15.97 12.36
C GLU A 519 0.27 -15.02 12.42
N VAL A 520 1.08 -15.12 13.46
CA VAL A 520 2.30 -14.35 13.69
C VAL A 520 3.52 -15.26 13.75
N ILE A 521 4.51 -14.98 12.93
CA ILE A 521 5.88 -15.52 13.04
C ILE A 521 6.78 -14.38 13.51
N GLU A 522 7.23 -14.43 14.75
CA GLU A 522 8.19 -13.48 15.31
C GLU A 522 9.61 -13.94 14.97
N VAL A 523 10.33 -13.13 14.24
CA VAL A 523 11.73 -13.39 13.84
C VAL A 523 12.65 -12.46 14.62
N VAL A 524 13.43 -13.01 15.54
CA VAL A 524 14.31 -12.21 16.40
C VAL A 524 15.63 -11.92 15.71
N VAL A 525 15.98 -10.64 15.61
CA VAL A 525 17.24 -10.15 15.03
C VAL A 525 17.96 -9.20 15.97
N ASP A 526 19.26 -9.07 15.82
CA ASP A 526 20.10 -8.22 16.68
C ASP A 526 20.19 -6.78 16.13
N ARG A 527 19.50 -5.83 16.79
CA ARG A 527 19.52 -4.41 16.43
C ARG A 527 20.94 -3.79 16.54
N ALA A 528 21.73 -4.20 17.51
CA ALA A 528 23.05 -3.61 17.77
C ALA A 528 24.00 -3.73 16.57
N ARG A 529 23.81 -4.77 15.74
CA ARG A 529 24.63 -5.04 14.57
C ARG A 529 24.10 -4.42 13.28
N ARG A 530 22.93 -3.80 13.29
CA ARG A 530 22.27 -3.28 12.07
C ARG A 530 23.14 -2.27 11.33
N ARG A 531 23.76 -1.31 12.05
CA ARG A 531 24.62 -0.30 11.44
C ARG A 531 25.84 -0.91 10.75
N ALA A 532 26.54 -1.80 11.44
CA ALA A 532 27.71 -2.47 10.90
C ALA A 532 27.38 -3.32 9.66
N LEU A 533 26.24 -4.00 9.65
CA LEU A 533 25.76 -4.74 8.49
C LEU A 533 25.51 -3.81 7.31
N ASP A 534 24.82 -2.70 7.53
CA ASP A 534 24.47 -1.74 6.47
C ASP A 534 25.73 -1.07 5.88
N GLU A 535 26.73 -0.74 6.71
CA GLU A 535 28.05 -0.24 6.28
C GLU A 535 28.80 -1.29 5.45
N ALA A 536 28.80 -2.55 5.88
CA ALA A 536 29.46 -3.64 5.15
C ALA A 536 28.78 -3.93 3.80
N LEU A 537 27.43 -3.85 3.73
CA LEU A 537 26.67 -4.01 2.48
C LEU A 537 26.96 -2.89 1.46
N ARG A 538 27.24 -1.66 1.95
CA ARG A 538 27.54 -0.49 1.11
C ARG A 538 29.01 -0.35 0.74
N ALA A 539 29.90 -1.05 1.41
CA ALA A 539 31.33 -0.96 1.13
C ALA A 539 31.61 -1.29 -0.35
N PRO A 540 32.45 -0.51 -1.05
CA PRO A 540 32.88 -0.87 -2.39
C PRO A 540 33.63 -2.19 -2.35
N GLY A 541 33.44 -3.03 -3.35
CA GLY A 541 34.16 -4.29 -3.49
C GLY A 541 35.57 -4.10 -3.99
#